data_7c2eb666551b238f33cf60b019152220
#
_entry.id   7c2eb666551b238f33cf60b019152220
#
_cell.length_a   1.000
_cell.length_b   1.000
_cell.length_c   1.000
_cell.angle_alpha   90.00
_cell.angle_beta   90.00
_cell.angle_gamma   90.00
#
_symmetry.space_group_name_H-M   'P 1'
#
loop_
_entity.id
_entity.type
_entity.pdbx_description
1 polymer ?
#
loop_
_entity_poly.entity_id
_entity_poly.type
_entity_poly.pdbx_seq_one_letter_code
_entity_poly.pdbx_strand_id
1 'polypeptide(L)'
;GISSVSATLTTGEEVVKALRTASTKMDEDEVPFENRHLFITSPLYGLVQDLDTTKSREVLSRFADTTLVPQSRFYTAIEQLDGTSSSKEKGGYKKATSGKNINFMIIHGSAPIQFTKHLDTKVIEPSVNQSSDGWKFGYRMVGIADVYENKKAGIYCHSAVEA
;
A
#
# COMPACT_ATOMS: atom_id res chain seq x y z
N GLY A 1 -7.68 -11.14 -12.65
CA GLY A 1 -7.75 -9.90 -11.84
C GLY A 1 -6.78 -9.95 -10.68
N ILE A 2 -6.70 -8.87 -9.89
CA ILE A 2 -5.95 -8.89 -8.62
C ILE A 2 -6.61 -9.92 -7.70
N SER A 3 -5.82 -10.84 -7.14
CA SER A 3 -6.30 -11.81 -6.16
C SER A 3 -6.62 -11.11 -4.84
N SER A 4 -7.86 -11.16 -4.40
CA SER A 4 -8.29 -10.56 -3.14
C SER A 4 -9.05 -11.55 -2.27
N VAL A 5 -8.70 -11.59 -0.99
CA VAL A 5 -9.37 -12.41 0.03
C VAL A 5 -9.71 -11.53 1.22
N SER A 6 -10.88 -11.76 1.81
CA SER A 6 -11.30 -11.08 3.04
C SER A 6 -11.48 -12.11 4.14
N ALA A 7 -10.71 -11.98 5.23
CA ALA A 7 -10.86 -12.78 6.44
C ALA A 7 -10.34 -12.02 7.65
N THR A 8 -10.88 -12.37 8.83
CA THR A 8 -10.36 -11.86 10.10
C THR A 8 -9.16 -12.70 10.51
N LEU A 9 -8.08 -12.06 10.91
CA LEU A 9 -6.85 -12.69 11.40
C LEU A 9 -6.64 -12.25 12.85
N THR A 10 -6.71 -13.21 13.77
CA THR A 10 -6.63 -12.95 15.21
C THR A 10 -5.41 -13.58 15.87
N THR A 11 -4.83 -14.59 15.24
CA THR A 11 -3.68 -15.33 15.76
C THR A 11 -2.51 -15.31 14.77
N GLY A 12 -1.30 -15.46 15.29
CA GLY A 12 -0.10 -15.54 14.44
C GLY A 12 -0.12 -16.73 13.50
N GLU A 13 -0.70 -17.86 13.91
CA GLU A 13 -0.85 -19.05 13.06
C GLU A 13 -1.77 -18.79 11.85
N GLU A 14 -2.86 -18.05 12.06
CA GLU A 14 -3.77 -17.64 10.97
C GLU A 14 -3.05 -16.71 9.99
N VAL A 15 -2.23 -15.77 10.49
CA VAL A 15 -1.44 -14.88 9.63
C VAL A 15 -0.43 -15.69 8.80
N VAL A 16 0.33 -16.60 9.41
CA VAL A 16 1.30 -17.47 8.72
C VAL A 16 0.60 -18.34 7.67
N LYS A 17 -0.56 -18.90 8.00
CA LYS A 17 -1.36 -19.68 7.06
C LYS A 17 -1.85 -18.83 5.88
N ALA A 18 -2.33 -17.62 6.15
CA ALA A 18 -2.79 -16.69 5.11
C ALA A 18 -1.65 -16.27 4.19
N LEU A 19 -0.47 -15.93 4.73
CA LEU A 19 0.73 -15.59 3.94
C LEU A 19 1.18 -16.75 3.05
N ARG A 20 1.16 -17.98 3.58
CA ARG A 20 1.49 -19.18 2.81
C ARG A 20 0.49 -19.41 1.68
N THR A 21 -0.82 -19.29 1.98
CA THR A 21 -1.88 -19.44 0.97
C THR A 21 -1.74 -18.40 -0.14
N ALA A 22 -1.44 -17.15 0.23
CA ALA A 22 -1.19 -16.07 -0.72
C ALA A 22 0.01 -16.38 -1.63
N SER A 23 1.13 -16.82 -1.03
CA SER A 23 2.32 -17.20 -1.80
C SER A 23 2.05 -18.35 -2.76
N THR A 24 1.34 -19.41 -2.30
CA THR A 24 0.94 -20.54 -3.15
C THR A 24 0.07 -20.09 -4.31
N LYS A 25 -0.90 -19.20 -4.06
CA LYS A 25 -1.74 -18.66 -5.13
C LYS A 25 -0.93 -17.91 -6.18
N MET A 26 0.05 -17.12 -5.77
CA MET A 26 0.94 -16.42 -6.70
C MET A 26 1.86 -17.39 -7.45
N ASP A 27 2.28 -18.52 -6.84
CA ASP A 27 3.06 -19.56 -7.47
C ASP A 27 2.22 -20.26 -8.56
N GLU A 28 0.95 -20.56 -8.28
CA GLU A 28 -0.01 -21.14 -9.21
C GLU A 28 -0.34 -20.20 -10.39
N ASP A 29 -0.30 -18.90 -10.14
CA ASP A 29 -0.48 -17.87 -11.17
C ASP A 29 0.83 -17.56 -11.95
N GLU A 30 1.85 -18.42 -11.81
CA GLU A 30 3.16 -18.31 -12.48
C GLU A 30 3.90 -16.98 -12.21
N VAL A 31 3.65 -16.33 -11.08
CA VAL A 31 4.39 -15.13 -10.68
C VAL A 31 5.75 -15.56 -10.14
N PRO A 32 6.88 -15.00 -10.61
CA PRO A 32 8.19 -15.32 -10.07
C PRO A 32 8.25 -15.14 -8.55
N PHE A 33 8.90 -16.05 -7.83
CA PHE A 33 9.00 -15.97 -6.38
C PHE A 33 10.00 -14.89 -5.92
N GLU A 34 10.95 -14.55 -6.76
CA GLU A 34 11.90 -13.48 -6.53
C GLU A 34 11.20 -12.12 -6.58
N ASN A 35 11.72 -11.14 -5.85
CA ASN A 35 11.25 -9.76 -5.89
C ASN A 35 9.76 -9.58 -5.49
N ARG A 36 9.25 -10.45 -4.60
CA ARG A 36 7.96 -10.28 -3.93
C ARG A 36 8.16 -9.48 -2.66
N HIS A 37 7.50 -8.36 -2.53
CA HIS A 37 7.54 -7.48 -1.37
C HIS A 37 6.27 -7.66 -0.54
N LEU A 38 6.44 -7.83 0.77
CA LEU A 38 5.34 -7.95 1.72
C LEU A 38 5.09 -6.61 2.40
N PHE A 39 3.87 -6.10 2.30
CA PHE A 39 3.36 -4.97 3.06
C PHE A 39 2.37 -5.51 4.08
N ILE A 40 2.63 -5.32 5.37
CA ILE A 40 1.84 -5.88 6.45
C ILE A 40 1.63 -4.84 7.57
N THR A 41 0.53 -4.94 8.29
CA THR A 41 0.30 -4.07 9.43
C THR A 41 1.14 -4.50 10.64
N SER A 42 1.62 -3.52 11.41
CA SER A 42 2.48 -3.79 12.58
C SER A 42 1.87 -4.75 13.60
N PRO A 43 0.57 -4.68 13.95
CA PRO A 43 -0.03 -5.65 14.88
C PRO A 43 0.04 -7.10 14.37
N LEU A 44 -0.26 -7.32 13.09
CA LEU A 44 -0.22 -8.67 12.51
C LEU A 44 1.20 -9.20 12.39
N TYR A 45 2.15 -8.33 12.06
CA TYR A 45 3.56 -8.70 12.03
C TYR A 45 4.06 -9.11 13.42
N GLY A 46 3.66 -8.37 14.48
CA GLY A 46 3.94 -8.74 15.86
C GLY A 46 3.42 -10.13 16.23
N LEU A 47 2.18 -10.47 15.85
CA LEU A 47 1.64 -11.81 16.07
C LEU A 47 2.47 -12.92 15.39
N VAL A 48 3.06 -12.66 14.23
CA VAL A 48 3.94 -13.62 13.56
C VAL A 48 5.28 -13.74 14.27
N GLN A 49 5.82 -12.62 14.78
CA GLN A 49 7.07 -12.61 15.54
C GLN A 49 6.92 -13.34 16.87
N ASP A 50 5.80 -13.17 17.58
CA ASP A 50 5.51 -13.81 18.88
C ASP A 50 5.44 -15.33 18.77
N LEU A 51 5.13 -15.89 17.59
CA LEU A 51 5.17 -17.32 17.37
C LEU A 51 6.58 -17.92 17.51
N ASP A 52 7.59 -17.17 17.10
CA ASP A 52 9.02 -17.57 17.08
C ASP A 52 9.27 -19.02 16.63
N THR A 53 8.51 -19.47 15.63
CA THR A 53 8.63 -20.83 15.10
C THR A 53 9.45 -20.85 13.81
N THR A 54 10.01 -22.01 13.47
CA THR A 54 10.68 -22.21 12.17
C THR A 54 9.75 -21.88 11.02
N LYS A 55 8.47 -22.27 11.12
CA LYS A 55 7.45 -22.00 10.09
C LYS A 55 7.20 -20.51 9.87
N SER A 56 7.16 -19.69 10.94
CA SER A 56 6.97 -18.25 10.81
C SER A 56 8.17 -17.58 10.13
N ARG A 57 9.37 -18.01 10.45
CA ARG A 57 10.61 -17.51 9.83
C ARG A 57 10.71 -17.90 8.37
N GLU A 58 10.40 -19.16 8.02
CA GLU A 58 10.43 -19.67 6.64
C GLU A 58 9.42 -18.93 5.74
N VAL A 59 8.22 -18.61 6.24
CA VAL A 59 7.24 -17.87 5.46
C VAL A 59 7.70 -16.44 5.21
N LEU A 60 8.27 -15.77 6.21
CA LEU A 60 8.79 -14.40 6.04
C LEU A 60 10.01 -14.36 5.12
N SER A 61 10.87 -15.38 5.15
CA SER A 61 12.08 -15.44 4.30
C SER A 61 11.79 -15.60 2.80
N ARG A 62 10.54 -15.91 2.43
CA ARG A 62 10.11 -15.97 1.02
C ARG A 62 9.96 -14.60 0.36
N PHE A 63 9.92 -13.54 1.15
CA PHE A 63 9.75 -12.18 0.64
C PHE A 63 11.10 -11.48 0.55
N ALA A 64 11.32 -10.75 -0.53
CA ALA A 64 12.54 -9.97 -0.74
C ALA A 64 12.66 -8.86 0.30
N ASP A 65 11.54 -8.31 0.73
CA ASP A 65 11.46 -7.26 1.74
C ASP A 65 10.10 -7.30 2.46
N THR A 66 10.08 -6.83 3.70
CA THR A 66 8.86 -6.69 4.51
C THR A 66 8.75 -5.25 5.02
N THR A 67 7.73 -4.55 4.55
CA THR A 67 7.44 -3.17 4.94
C THR A 67 6.25 -3.11 5.88
N LEU A 68 6.43 -2.48 7.04
CA LEU A 68 5.35 -2.25 8.00
C LEU A 68 4.55 -1.02 7.60
N VAL A 69 3.25 -1.18 7.46
CA VAL A 69 2.33 -0.11 7.07
C VAL A 69 1.36 0.19 8.22
N PRO A 70 1.25 1.46 8.66
CA PRO A 70 0.23 1.85 9.63
C PRO A 70 -1.18 1.58 9.10
N GLN A 71 -2.07 1.01 9.93
CA GLN A 71 -3.44 0.72 9.52
C GLN A 71 -4.19 1.96 9.01
N SER A 72 -3.91 3.14 9.56
CA SER A 72 -4.49 4.41 9.13
C SER A 72 -4.15 4.84 7.70
N ARG A 73 -3.27 4.09 7.02
CA ARG A 73 -2.86 4.33 5.63
C ARG A 73 -3.07 3.12 4.72
N PHE A 74 -3.76 2.08 5.22
CA PHE A 74 -3.82 0.79 4.53
C PHE A 74 -5.26 0.34 4.33
N TYR A 75 -5.89 0.87 3.29
CA TYR A 75 -7.30 0.67 2.95
C TYR A 75 -7.48 0.24 1.50
N THR A 76 -8.52 -0.53 1.21
CA THR A 76 -8.86 -0.95 -0.16
C THR A 76 -9.46 0.17 -1.00
N ALA A 77 -10.08 1.16 -0.35
CA ALA A 77 -10.60 2.35 -1.00
C ALA A 77 -10.47 3.56 -0.06
N ILE A 78 -10.13 4.70 -0.64
CA ILE A 78 -9.94 5.96 0.07
C ILE A 78 -10.83 7.05 -0.52
N GLU A 79 -11.19 8.01 0.31
CA GLU A 79 -11.84 9.26 -0.07
C GLU A 79 -10.85 10.40 0.15
N GLN A 80 -10.59 11.17 -0.89
CA GLN A 80 -9.68 12.31 -0.80
C GLN A 80 -10.40 13.49 -0.13
N LEU A 81 -9.72 14.13 0.80
CA LEU A 81 -10.18 15.33 1.48
C LEU A 81 -9.64 16.56 0.77
N ASP A 82 -10.49 17.52 0.46
CA ASP A 82 -10.13 18.72 -0.29
C ASP A 82 -9.45 19.80 0.56
N GLY A 83 -9.58 19.71 1.88
CA GLY A 83 -9.03 20.67 2.83
C GLY A 83 -9.75 22.03 2.86
N THR A 84 -10.84 22.17 2.12
CA THR A 84 -11.57 23.44 1.93
C THR A 84 -12.88 23.51 2.67
N SER A 85 -13.39 22.40 3.21
CA SER A 85 -14.66 22.37 3.89
C SER A 85 -14.64 23.23 5.16
N SER A 86 -15.72 23.96 5.40
CA SER A 86 -15.90 24.88 6.52
C SER A 86 -15.81 24.23 7.92
N SER A 87 -15.73 22.91 7.98
CA SER A 87 -15.81 22.08 9.19
C SER A 87 -14.47 21.66 9.77
N LYS A 88 -13.39 22.39 9.54
CA LYS A 88 -12.04 22.08 10.03
C LYS A 88 -11.39 20.83 9.42
N GLU A 89 -11.85 20.40 8.28
CA GLU A 89 -11.27 19.29 7.54
C GLU A 89 -9.86 19.68 7.07
N LYS A 90 -8.88 18.89 7.47
CA LYS A 90 -7.53 18.99 6.94
C LYS A 90 -7.46 18.21 5.63
N GLY A 91 -6.75 18.73 4.65
CA GLY A 91 -6.47 17.97 3.41
C GLY A 91 -5.81 16.62 3.71
N GLY A 92 -5.88 15.70 2.76
CA GLY A 92 -5.36 14.34 2.88
C GLY A 92 -6.35 13.32 2.37
N TYR A 93 -6.49 12.20 3.06
CA TYR A 93 -7.46 11.18 2.73
C TYR A 93 -7.98 10.46 3.99
N LYS A 94 -9.14 9.87 3.87
CA LYS A 94 -9.74 8.98 4.86
C LYS A 94 -10.20 7.68 4.19
N LYS A 95 -10.50 6.68 4.99
CA LYS A 95 -11.11 5.45 4.48
C LYS A 95 -12.48 5.78 3.88
N ALA A 96 -12.72 5.33 2.64
CA ALA A 96 -14.05 5.45 2.03
C ALA A 96 -15.07 4.55 2.74
N THR A 97 -16.36 4.87 2.64
CA THR A 97 -17.44 4.06 3.24
C THR A 97 -17.43 2.60 2.75
N SER A 98 -17.06 2.37 1.49
CA SER A 98 -16.90 1.04 0.91
C SER A 98 -15.51 0.44 1.10
N GLY A 99 -14.58 1.18 1.72
CA GLY A 99 -13.21 0.75 1.95
C GLY A 99 -13.11 -0.25 3.09
N LYS A 100 -12.26 -1.27 2.94
CA LYS A 100 -11.91 -2.24 3.97
C LYS A 100 -10.49 -2.00 4.47
N ASN A 101 -10.23 -2.39 5.69
CA ASN A 101 -8.89 -2.42 6.23
C ASN A 101 -8.08 -3.53 5.53
N ILE A 102 -6.89 -3.22 5.04
CA ILE A 102 -5.98 -4.21 4.48
C ILE A 102 -5.16 -4.80 5.62
N ASN A 103 -5.10 -6.12 5.70
CA ASN A 103 -4.28 -6.87 6.64
C ASN A 103 -2.84 -6.94 6.15
N PHE A 104 -2.66 -7.41 4.93
CA PHE A 104 -1.38 -7.43 4.22
C PHE A 104 -1.60 -7.41 2.71
N MET A 105 -0.54 -7.05 1.98
CA MET A 105 -0.49 -7.08 0.54
C MET A 105 0.86 -7.62 0.10
N ILE A 106 0.87 -8.49 -0.91
CA ILE A 106 2.09 -8.96 -1.54
C ILE A 106 2.13 -8.39 -2.95
N ILE A 107 3.24 -7.76 -3.30
CA ILE A 107 3.43 -7.11 -4.60
C ILE A 107 4.74 -7.61 -5.21
N HIS A 108 4.65 -8.16 -6.41
CA HIS A 108 5.84 -8.43 -7.21
C HIS A 108 6.32 -7.13 -7.85
N GLY A 109 7.62 -6.83 -7.74
CA GLY A 109 8.18 -5.53 -8.12
C GLY A 109 7.97 -5.10 -9.57
N SER A 110 7.66 -6.03 -10.48
CA SER A 110 7.34 -5.71 -11.87
C SER A 110 5.85 -5.46 -12.15
N ALA A 111 4.96 -5.63 -11.15
CA ALA A 111 3.53 -5.47 -11.35
C ALA A 111 3.10 -3.98 -11.40
N PRO A 112 3.49 -3.13 -10.43
CA PRO A 112 3.12 -1.73 -10.47
C PRO A 112 4.00 -0.97 -11.47
N ILE A 113 3.40 -0.02 -12.15
CA ILE A 113 4.09 0.94 -13.01
C ILE A 113 3.80 2.35 -12.53
N GLN A 114 4.81 3.19 -12.60
CA GLN A 114 4.68 4.62 -12.36
C GLN A 114 5.31 5.38 -13.51
N PHE A 115 4.56 6.31 -14.05
CA PHE A 115 5.03 7.19 -15.10
C PHE A 115 4.78 8.65 -14.71
N THR A 116 5.85 9.44 -14.67
CA THR A 116 5.77 10.89 -14.45
C THR A 116 5.76 11.59 -15.80
N LYS A 117 4.63 12.19 -16.16
CA LYS A 117 4.45 12.91 -17.41
C LYS A 117 5.09 14.29 -17.37
N HIS A 118 4.94 14.98 -16.25
CA HIS A 118 5.35 16.37 -16.11
C HIS A 118 5.84 16.62 -14.68
N LEU A 119 6.99 17.26 -14.60
CA LEU A 119 7.57 17.75 -13.36
C LEU A 119 8.00 19.19 -13.61
N ASP A 120 7.41 20.15 -12.91
CA ASP A 120 7.71 21.56 -13.03
C ASP A 120 7.98 22.13 -11.64
N THR A 121 9.17 22.72 -11.50
CA THR A 121 9.56 23.45 -10.30
C THR A 121 9.69 24.92 -10.66
N LYS A 122 9.03 25.79 -9.90
CA LYS A 122 9.03 27.23 -10.13
C LYS A 122 9.53 27.98 -8.91
N VAL A 123 10.51 28.84 -9.11
CA VAL A 123 11.00 29.75 -8.08
C VAL A 123 10.67 31.18 -8.52
N ILE A 124 9.98 31.92 -7.68
CA ILE A 124 9.63 33.32 -7.90
C ILE A 124 10.35 34.16 -6.86
N GLU A 125 11.16 35.09 -7.34
CA GLU A 125 11.91 36.02 -6.50
C GLU A 125 10.99 37.09 -5.88
N PRO A 126 11.38 37.69 -4.75
CA PRO A 126 10.60 38.74 -4.08
C PRO A 126 10.23 39.90 -5.01
N SER A 127 11.15 40.28 -5.91
CA SER A 127 10.96 41.37 -6.89
C SER A 127 9.84 41.12 -7.89
N VAL A 128 9.46 39.85 -8.13
CA VAL A 128 8.43 39.41 -9.08
C VAL A 128 7.18 38.88 -8.37
N ASN A 129 7.28 38.59 -7.07
CA ASN A 129 6.19 38.05 -6.28
C ASN A 129 5.20 39.16 -5.88
N GLN A 130 4.11 39.26 -6.61
CA GLN A 130 3.07 40.29 -6.37
C GLN A 130 2.21 40.02 -5.11
N SER A 131 2.31 38.83 -4.51
CA SER A 131 1.47 38.46 -3.38
C SER A 131 2.11 38.64 -2.01
N SER A 132 3.44 38.77 -1.93
CA SER A 132 4.18 38.96 -0.70
C SER A 132 5.63 39.37 -0.98
N ASP A 133 6.26 40.08 -0.04
CA ASP A 133 7.71 40.39 -0.09
C ASP A 133 8.49 39.15 0.40
N GLY A 134 8.62 38.15 -0.48
CA GLY A 134 9.32 36.91 -0.15
C GLY A 134 9.42 35.95 -1.32
N TRP A 135 10.29 34.97 -1.19
CA TRP A 135 10.46 33.90 -2.16
C TRP A 135 9.25 32.99 -2.18
N LYS A 136 8.77 32.62 -3.38
CA LYS A 136 7.68 31.66 -3.56
C LYS A 136 8.19 30.46 -4.36
N PHE A 137 8.05 29.29 -3.75
CA PHE A 137 8.44 28.02 -4.37
C PHE A 137 7.17 27.27 -4.79
N GLY A 138 7.08 26.95 -6.08
CA GLY A 138 6.02 26.15 -6.66
C GLY A 138 6.54 24.80 -7.10
N TYR A 139 5.77 23.75 -6.85
CA TYR A 139 6.05 22.40 -7.34
C TYR A 139 4.79 21.82 -7.95
N ARG A 140 4.91 21.30 -9.17
CA ARG A 140 3.81 20.64 -9.87
C ARG A 140 4.30 19.33 -10.46
N MET A 141 3.64 18.24 -10.12
CA MET A 141 3.89 16.93 -10.69
C MET A 141 2.57 16.35 -11.24
N VAL A 142 2.64 15.80 -12.44
CA VAL A 142 1.55 15.04 -13.05
C VAL A 142 2.10 13.67 -13.41
N GLY A 143 1.54 12.64 -12.82
CA GLY A 143 1.95 11.26 -13.04
C GLY A 143 0.77 10.30 -13.04
N ILE A 144 1.01 9.08 -13.48
CA ILE A 144 0.07 7.96 -13.48
C ILE A 144 0.75 6.81 -12.75
N ALA A 145 0.05 6.17 -11.84
CA ALA A 145 0.42 4.90 -11.26
C ALA A 145 -0.68 3.89 -11.61
N ASP A 146 -0.30 2.77 -12.18
CA ASP A 146 -1.24 1.75 -12.67
C ASP A 146 -0.60 0.36 -12.65
N VAL A 147 -1.35 -0.64 -13.05
CA VAL A 147 -0.92 -2.04 -13.17
C VAL A 147 -1.37 -2.58 -14.53
N TYR A 148 -0.44 -3.16 -15.29
CA TYR A 148 -0.80 -3.82 -16.54
C TYR A 148 -1.76 -4.98 -16.31
N GLU A 149 -2.73 -5.16 -17.22
CA GLU A 149 -3.75 -6.19 -17.15
C GLU A 149 -3.16 -7.60 -16.99
N ASN A 150 -2.10 -7.89 -17.74
CA ASN A 150 -1.38 -9.17 -17.69
C ASN A 150 -0.48 -9.34 -16.47
N LYS A 151 -0.31 -8.31 -15.62
CA LYS A 151 0.51 -8.36 -14.40
C LYS A 151 -0.30 -8.24 -13.11
N LYS A 152 -1.61 -8.21 -13.21
CA LYS A 152 -2.51 -8.15 -12.04
C LYS A 152 -2.32 -9.32 -11.08
N ALA A 153 -1.97 -10.50 -11.57
CA ALA A 153 -1.63 -11.66 -10.76
C ALA A 153 -0.43 -11.43 -9.82
N GLY A 154 0.46 -10.48 -10.16
CA GLY A 154 1.58 -10.08 -9.32
C GLY A 154 1.20 -9.27 -8.07
N ILE A 155 -0.10 -9.05 -7.83
CA ILE A 155 -0.60 -8.36 -6.65
C ILE A 155 -1.62 -9.25 -5.94
N TYR A 156 -1.36 -9.52 -4.67
CA TYR A 156 -2.29 -10.21 -3.77
C TYR A 156 -2.67 -9.31 -2.61
N CYS A 157 -3.96 -9.13 -2.37
CA CYS A 157 -4.49 -8.29 -1.31
C CYS A 157 -5.32 -9.13 -0.32
N HIS A 158 -5.00 -9.04 0.96
CA HIS A 158 -5.78 -9.62 2.04
C HIS A 158 -6.37 -8.51 2.90
N SER A 159 -7.70 -8.46 2.97
CA SER A 159 -8.43 -7.44 3.74
C SER A 159 -9.16 -8.04 4.94
N ALA A 160 -9.48 -7.21 5.91
CA ALA A 160 -10.36 -7.59 7.00
C ALA A 160 -11.80 -7.75 6.50
N VAL A 161 -12.55 -8.64 7.15
CA VAL A 161 -14.01 -8.65 7.05
C VAL A 161 -14.50 -7.51 7.94
N GLU A 162 -15.17 -6.54 7.36
CA GLU A 162 -15.86 -5.49 8.13
C GLU A 162 -17.30 -5.93 8.35
N ALA A 163 -17.73 -5.80 9.60
CA ALA A 163 -19.10 -6.09 10.01
C ALA A 163 -20.05 -4.99 9.50
#